data_774f1654c4e58713968da54638cd3834
#
_entry.id   774f1654c4e58713968da54638cd3834
#
_cell.length_a   1.000
_cell.length_b   1.000
_cell.length_c   1.000
_cell.angle_alpha   90.00
_cell.angle_beta   90.00
_cell.angle_gamma   90.00
#
_symmetry.space_group_name_H-M   'P 1'
#
loop_
_entity.id
_entity.type
_entity.pdbx_description
1 polymer ?
#
loop_
_entity_poly.entity_id
_entity_poly.type
_entity_poly.pdbx_seq_one_letter_code
_entity_poly.pdbx_strand_id
1 'polypeptide(L)'
;DIAQKVVEMPDGTFYKLMGDGNDFMSLVIGCMLTGTALAIVFLNNGSTGGTDIIAAVVNKYHNISLGMGLIMVDLCIISSSLLIESFGTFPERCTMVVFGLCTMFIECNMLDFVMNWQRQSVQFMIFSKKHQEIANAIAKETEHTMTILDGHGWYSGDPIKVICLMAKKRESVEIFRVIKSIDPNAFVSQSSVQGVFGEGFDPIKVKVKAQKLEKEMKKQQENA
;
A
#
# COMPACT_ATOMS: atom_id res chain seq x y z
N ASP A 1 26.63 -10.66 -17.86
CA ASP A 1 27.43 -11.78 -18.40
C ASP A 1 27.10 -13.14 -17.79
N ILE A 2 27.00 -13.28 -16.47
CA ILE A 2 26.69 -14.58 -15.83
C ILE A 2 25.20 -14.93 -16.02
N ALA A 3 24.30 -13.99 -15.83
CA ALA A 3 22.87 -14.19 -16.01
C ALA A 3 22.52 -14.52 -17.47
N GLN A 4 23.21 -13.91 -18.43
CA GLN A 4 23.05 -14.17 -19.85
C GLN A 4 23.48 -15.60 -20.22
N LYS A 5 24.60 -16.09 -19.68
CA LYS A 5 25.09 -17.47 -19.91
C LYS A 5 24.22 -18.56 -19.29
N VAL A 6 23.43 -18.26 -18.25
CA VAL A 6 22.53 -19.22 -17.59
C VAL A 6 21.22 -19.41 -18.38
N VAL A 7 20.84 -18.39 -19.18
CA VAL A 7 19.55 -18.37 -19.91
C VAL A 7 19.72 -18.67 -21.41
N GLU A 8 20.94 -18.60 -21.94
CA GLU A 8 21.24 -18.81 -23.35
C GLU A 8 21.57 -20.29 -23.62
N MET A 9 20.85 -20.90 -24.56
CA MET A 9 21.15 -22.26 -25.02
C MET A 9 22.39 -22.29 -25.90
N PRO A 10 23.05 -23.47 -26.10
CA PRO A 10 24.24 -23.61 -26.92
C PRO A 10 24.05 -23.20 -28.40
N ASP A 11 22.82 -23.14 -28.86
CA ASP A 11 22.42 -22.72 -30.22
C ASP A 11 22.14 -21.21 -30.34
N GLY A 12 22.40 -20.43 -29.27
CA GLY A 12 22.19 -18.99 -29.23
C GLY A 12 20.74 -18.57 -29.00
N THR A 13 19.84 -19.51 -28.73
CA THR A 13 18.44 -19.21 -28.38
C THR A 13 18.27 -19.09 -26.86
N PHE A 14 17.32 -18.25 -26.42
CA PHE A 14 17.03 -18.11 -24.98
C PHE A 14 16.02 -19.16 -24.52
N TYR A 15 16.23 -19.70 -23.33
CA TYR A 15 15.23 -20.55 -22.70
C TYR A 15 13.92 -19.77 -22.50
N LYS A 16 12.86 -20.20 -23.17
CA LYS A 16 11.52 -19.73 -22.91
C LYS A 16 10.95 -20.49 -21.70
N LEU A 17 10.84 -19.85 -20.56
CA LEU A 17 10.40 -20.46 -19.30
C LEU A 17 9.03 -21.17 -19.44
N MET A 18 8.15 -20.67 -20.29
CA MET A 18 6.80 -21.19 -20.49
C MET A 18 6.63 -21.98 -21.80
N GLY A 19 7.72 -22.24 -22.55
CA GLY A 19 7.69 -22.92 -23.84
C GLY A 19 7.21 -22.02 -24.99
N ASP A 20 7.20 -22.57 -26.19
CA ASP A 20 6.77 -21.85 -27.40
C ASP A 20 5.24 -21.72 -27.45
N GLY A 21 4.77 -20.54 -27.87
CA GLY A 21 3.34 -20.24 -28.02
C GLY A 21 2.64 -19.69 -26.77
N ASN A 22 3.33 -19.60 -25.64
CA ASN A 22 2.77 -19.06 -24.38
C ASN A 22 3.25 -17.64 -24.08
N ASP A 23 3.40 -16.81 -25.11
CA ASP A 23 3.95 -15.45 -24.98
C ASP A 23 3.10 -14.56 -24.05
N PHE A 24 1.77 -14.69 -24.09
CA PHE A 24 0.87 -13.96 -23.20
C PHE A 24 1.06 -14.36 -21.71
N MET A 25 1.23 -15.66 -21.44
CA MET A 25 1.45 -16.11 -20.06
C MET A 25 2.81 -15.65 -19.54
N SER A 26 3.83 -15.66 -20.38
CA SER A 26 5.16 -15.11 -20.06
C SER A 26 5.10 -13.62 -19.75
N LEU A 27 4.30 -12.87 -20.52
CA LEU A 27 4.05 -11.45 -20.27
C LEU A 27 3.39 -11.24 -18.89
N VAL A 28 2.34 -11.99 -18.57
CA VAL A 28 1.62 -11.86 -17.29
C VAL A 28 2.58 -12.08 -16.11
N ILE A 29 3.37 -13.17 -16.14
CA ILE A 29 4.33 -13.47 -15.08
C ILE A 29 5.41 -12.38 -15.01
N GLY A 30 5.92 -11.93 -16.15
CA GLY A 30 6.88 -10.83 -16.21
C GLY A 30 6.35 -9.57 -15.54
N CYS A 31 5.13 -9.15 -15.87
CA CYS A 31 4.49 -7.97 -15.28
C CYS A 31 4.26 -8.10 -13.76
N MET A 32 3.91 -9.30 -13.28
CA MET A 32 3.77 -9.55 -11.84
C MET A 32 5.11 -9.42 -11.12
N LEU A 33 6.18 -9.92 -11.71
CA LEU A 33 7.53 -9.82 -11.13
C LEU A 33 8.04 -8.38 -11.16
N THR A 34 7.89 -7.67 -12.29
CA THR A 34 8.35 -6.28 -12.42
C THR A 34 7.56 -5.34 -11.50
N GLY A 35 6.22 -5.48 -11.45
CA GLY A 35 5.38 -4.69 -10.55
C GLY A 35 5.73 -4.92 -9.08
N THR A 36 6.04 -6.18 -8.69
CA THR A 36 6.50 -6.49 -7.34
C THR A 36 7.87 -5.89 -7.05
N ALA A 37 8.82 -6.01 -7.98
CA ALA A 37 10.16 -5.44 -7.84
C ALA A 37 10.11 -3.91 -7.71
N LEU A 38 9.29 -3.26 -8.54
CA LEU A 38 9.08 -1.82 -8.49
C LEU A 38 8.47 -1.37 -7.15
N ALA A 39 7.49 -2.13 -6.63
CA ALA A 39 6.93 -1.87 -5.31
C ALA A 39 7.98 -1.94 -4.20
N ILE A 40 8.88 -2.94 -4.23
CA ILE A 40 9.97 -3.08 -3.26
C ILE A 40 10.92 -1.87 -3.33
N VAL A 41 11.25 -1.40 -4.54
CA VAL A 41 12.09 -0.20 -4.73
C VAL A 41 11.42 1.02 -4.07
N PHE A 42 10.13 1.25 -4.33
CA PHE A 42 9.41 2.38 -3.75
C PHE A 42 9.22 2.29 -2.24
N LEU A 43 9.01 1.09 -1.69
CA LEU A 43 8.92 0.88 -0.24
C LEU A 43 10.22 1.24 0.49
N ASN A 44 11.36 1.15 -0.21
CA ASN A 44 12.66 1.56 0.29
C ASN A 44 13.05 3.00 -0.13
N ASN A 45 12.07 3.82 -0.54
CA ASN A 45 12.27 5.19 -1.01
C ASN A 45 13.25 5.31 -2.20
N GLY A 46 13.35 4.25 -3.00
CA GLY A 46 14.11 4.24 -4.25
C GLY A 46 13.28 4.69 -5.45
N SER A 47 13.93 4.75 -6.60
CA SER A 47 13.34 5.03 -7.91
C SER A 47 14.14 4.31 -8.98
N THR A 48 13.52 3.93 -10.08
CA THR A 48 14.23 3.32 -11.23
C THR A 48 14.83 4.36 -12.18
N GLY A 49 14.53 5.64 -11.96
CA GLY A 49 15.06 6.73 -12.79
C GLY A 49 14.23 7.02 -14.05
N GLY A 50 13.05 6.38 -14.20
CA GLY A 50 12.18 6.54 -15.36
C GLY A 50 10.93 7.39 -15.09
N THR A 51 9.82 7.02 -15.73
CA THR A 51 8.47 7.65 -15.59
C THR A 51 7.92 7.57 -14.16
N ASP A 52 8.42 6.64 -13.38
CA ASP A 52 8.14 6.46 -11.96
C ASP A 52 8.45 7.70 -11.10
N ILE A 53 9.44 8.54 -11.48
CA ILE A 53 9.71 9.81 -10.80
C ILE A 53 8.49 10.73 -10.92
N ILE A 54 7.90 10.83 -12.11
CA ILE A 54 6.72 11.66 -12.34
C ILE A 54 5.55 11.15 -11.51
N ALA A 55 5.32 9.84 -11.51
CA ALA A 55 4.26 9.20 -10.71
C ALA A 55 4.47 9.45 -9.20
N ALA A 56 5.71 9.35 -8.71
CA ALA A 56 6.04 9.62 -7.31
C ALA A 56 5.81 11.09 -6.94
N VAL A 57 6.16 12.03 -7.82
CA VAL A 57 5.89 13.46 -7.62
C VAL A 57 4.38 13.72 -7.56
N VAL A 58 3.62 13.16 -8.51
CA VAL A 58 2.15 13.32 -8.52
C VAL A 58 1.53 12.72 -7.26
N ASN A 59 1.93 11.52 -6.82
CA ASN A 59 1.48 10.90 -5.57
C ASN A 59 1.81 11.76 -4.34
N LYS A 60 2.95 12.46 -4.33
CA LYS A 60 3.34 13.35 -3.23
C LYS A 60 2.40 14.54 -3.06
N TYR A 61 1.92 15.11 -4.17
CA TYR A 61 1.10 16.32 -4.16
C TYR A 61 -0.41 16.04 -4.24
N HIS A 62 -0.81 14.89 -4.75
CA HIS A 62 -2.20 14.45 -4.90
C HIS A 62 -2.44 13.14 -4.16
N ASN A 63 -3.66 12.94 -3.66
CA ASN A 63 -4.07 11.70 -2.98
C ASN A 63 -4.48 10.61 -3.98
N ILE A 64 -3.58 10.26 -4.89
CA ILE A 64 -3.76 9.14 -5.84
C ILE A 64 -2.72 8.07 -5.55
N SER A 65 -3.04 6.81 -5.89
CA SER A 65 -2.08 5.72 -5.73
C SER A 65 -0.88 5.93 -6.67
N LEU A 66 0.25 5.30 -6.33
CA LEU A 66 1.44 5.36 -7.16
C LEU A 66 1.20 4.69 -8.51
N GLY A 67 0.49 3.53 -8.51
CA GLY A 67 0.10 2.84 -9.73
C GLY A 67 -0.80 3.68 -10.64
N MET A 68 -1.77 4.42 -10.05
CA MET A 68 -2.59 5.34 -10.84
C MET A 68 -1.76 6.47 -11.48
N GLY A 69 -0.74 6.96 -10.77
CA GLY A 69 0.20 7.95 -11.31
C GLY A 69 0.98 7.40 -12.52
N LEU A 70 1.44 6.15 -12.43
CA LEU A 70 2.11 5.44 -13.53
C LEU A 70 1.17 5.24 -14.72
N ILE A 71 -0.06 4.76 -14.49
CA ILE A 71 -1.08 4.57 -15.53
C ILE A 71 -1.27 5.84 -16.36
N MET A 72 -1.35 7.01 -15.72
CA MET A 72 -1.53 8.28 -16.42
C MET A 72 -0.37 8.61 -17.37
N VAL A 73 0.87 8.37 -16.94
CA VAL A 73 2.06 8.65 -17.75
C VAL A 73 2.20 7.61 -18.87
N ASP A 74 2.08 6.34 -18.53
CA ASP A 74 2.27 5.23 -19.46
C ASP A 74 1.19 5.22 -20.53
N LEU A 75 -0.06 5.60 -20.20
CA LEU A 75 -1.13 5.75 -21.18
C LEU A 75 -0.77 6.77 -22.28
N CYS A 76 -0.16 7.88 -21.92
CA CYS A 76 0.32 8.88 -22.89
C CYS A 76 1.40 8.29 -23.78
N ILE A 77 2.35 7.55 -23.22
CA ILE A 77 3.45 6.93 -23.96
C ILE A 77 2.93 5.85 -24.90
N ILE A 78 2.09 4.94 -24.41
CA ILE A 78 1.50 3.85 -25.21
C ILE A 78 0.65 4.43 -26.35
N SER A 79 -0.17 5.46 -26.07
CA SER A 79 -0.99 6.09 -27.11
C SER A 79 -0.14 6.78 -28.17
N SER A 80 1.02 7.35 -27.81
CA SER A 80 1.92 8.00 -28.78
C SER A 80 2.50 7.01 -29.78
N SER A 81 2.60 5.72 -29.44
CA SER A 81 3.12 4.69 -30.35
C SER A 81 2.24 4.49 -31.60
N LEU A 82 0.95 4.83 -31.53
CA LEU A 82 0.07 4.81 -32.71
C LEU A 82 0.44 5.84 -33.77
N LEU A 83 1.05 6.96 -33.36
CA LEU A 83 1.41 8.06 -34.26
C LEU A 83 2.77 7.84 -34.95
N ILE A 84 3.58 6.90 -34.44
CA ILE A 84 4.94 6.68 -34.95
C ILE A 84 4.93 5.55 -35.98
N GLU A 85 5.10 5.89 -37.25
CA GLU A 85 5.08 4.92 -38.35
C GLU A 85 6.25 3.93 -38.33
N SER A 86 7.35 4.25 -37.65
CA SER A 86 8.51 3.36 -37.56
C SER A 86 8.24 2.05 -36.77
N PHE A 87 7.13 1.93 -36.08
CA PHE A 87 6.75 0.72 -35.34
C PHE A 87 6.01 -0.33 -36.18
N GLY A 88 5.94 -0.14 -37.49
CA GLY A 88 5.36 -1.11 -38.45
C GLY A 88 3.98 -0.72 -38.99
N THR A 89 3.27 -1.70 -39.52
CA THR A 89 1.94 -1.52 -40.11
C THR A 89 0.90 -1.17 -39.05
N PHE A 90 -0.21 -0.55 -39.43
CA PHE A 90 -1.28 -0.15 -38.50
C PHE A 90 -1.79 -1.30 -37.61
N PRO A 91 -2.04 -2.54 -38.14
CA PRO A 91 -2.43 -3.66 -37.28
C PRO A 91 -1.37 -4.05 -36.24
N GLU A 92 -0.09 -4.00 -36.61
CA GLU A 92 1.02 -4.30 -35.71
C GLU A 92 1.09 -3.28 -34.57
N ARG A 93 0.93 -1.99 -34.87
CA ARG A 93 0.85 -0.92 -33.87
C ARG A 93 -0.34 -1.09 -32.93
N CYS A 94 -1.51 -1.47 -33.44
CA CYS A 94 -2.67 -1.77 -32.62
C CYS A 94 -2.40 -2.94 -31.65
N THR A 95 -1.75 -3.98 -32.14
CA THR A 95 -1.36 -5.13 -31.32
C THR A 95 -0.40 -4.72 -30.20
N MET A 96 0.62 -3.92 -30.50
CA MET A 96 1.56 -3.38 -29.49
C MET A 96 0.84 -2.55 -28.43
N VAL A 97 -0.11 -1.70 -28.81
CA VAL A 97 -0.91 -0.91 -27.87
C VAL A 97 -1.74 -1.80 -26.95
N VAL A 98 -2.41 -2.83 -27.48
CA VAL A 98 -3.21 -3.75 -26.67
C VAL A 98 -2.33 -4.48 -25.65
N PHE A 99 -1.20 -5.04 -26.08
CA PHE A 99 -0.25 -5.69 -25.17
C PHE A 99 0.32 -4.71 -24.16
N GLY A 100 0.66 -3.48 -24.57
CA GLY A 100 1.13 -2.42 -23.68
C GLY A 100 0.10 -2.04 -22.61
N LEU A 101 -1.18 -1.92 -22.99
CA LEU A 101 -2.25 -1.67 -22.02
C LEU A 101 -2.43 -2.82 -21.02
N CYS A 102 -2.35 -4.08 -21.50
CA CYS A 102 -2.39 -5.26 -20.63
C CYS A 102 -1.22 -5.25 -19.63
N THR A 103 -0.01 -5.01 -20.13
CA THR A 103 1.21 -4.90 -19.29
C THR A 103 1.06 -3.84 -18.22
N MET A 104 0.72 -2.61 -18.62
CA MET A 104 0.50 -1.47 -17.74
C MET A 104 -0.53 -1.79 -16.64
N PHE A 105 -1.67 -2.38 -17.04
CA PHE A 105 -2.74 -2.70 -16.09
C PHE A 105 -2.29 -3.73 -15.05
N ILE A 106 -1.65 -4.82 -15.47
CA ILE A 106 -1.19 -5.89 -14.56
C ILE A 106 -0.09 -5.38 -13.64
N GLU A 107 0.91 -4.70 -14.20
CA GLU A 107 2.07 -4.20 -13.44
C GLU A 107 1.67 -3.17 -12.38
N CYS A 108 0.85 -2.16 -12.76
CA CYS A 108 0.41 -1.12 -11.84
C CYS A 108 -0.50 -1.67 -10.73
N ASN A 109 -1.40 -2.61 -11.06
CA ASN A 109 -2.23 -3.25 -10.02
C ASN A 109 -1.38 -4.09 -9.05
N MET A 110 -0.38 -4.81 -9.57
CA MET A 110 0.52 -5.59 -8.73
C MET A 110 1.37 -4.69 -7.81
N LEU A 111 1.87 -3.57 -8.35
CA LEU A 111 2.57 -2.56 -7.57
C LEU A 111 1.70 -2.03 -6.42
N ASP A 112 0.48 -1.56 -6.74
CA ASP A 112 -0.43 -1.02 -5.73
C ASP A 112 -0.85 -2.10 -4.71
N PHE A 113 -1.04 -3.34 -5.12
CA PHE A 113 -1.34 -4.46 -4.23
C PHE A 113 -0.23 -4.68 -3.19
N VAL A 114 1.03 -4.75 -3.63
CA VAL A 114 2.19 -4.95 -2.75
C VAL A 114 2.40 -3.75 -1.83
N MET A 115 2.29 -2.52 -2.37
CA MET A 115 2.39 -1.29 -1.59
C MET A 115 1.33 -1.20 -0.49
N ASN A 116 0.07 -1.50 -0.84
CA ASN A 116 -1.04 -1.46 0.10
C ASN A 116 -0.92 -2.56 1.17
N TRP A 117 -0.44 -3.76 0.81
CA TRP A 117 -0.27 -4.84 1.77
C TRP A 117 0.67 -4.44 2.91
N GLN A 118 1.76 -3.77 2.60
CA GLN A 118 2.75 -3.35 3.61
C GLN A 118 2.24 -2.19 4.50
N ARG A 119 1.30 -1.38 4.00
CA ARG A 119 0.73 -0.23 4.72
C ARG A 119 -0.53 -0.55 5.53
N GLN A 120 -0.98 -1.79 5.52
CA GLN A 120 -2.20 -2.16 6.24
C GLN A 120 -2.04 -1.90 7.73
N SER A 121 -2.98 -1.13 8.27
CA SER A 121 -3.16 -0.93 9.70
C SER A 121 -4.34 -1.75 10.21
N VAL A 122 -4.30 -2.10 11.47
CA VAL A 122 -5.34 -2.86 12.15
C VAL A 122 -5.71 -2.17 13.45
N GLN A 123 -6.98 -2.25 13.77
CA GLN A 123 -7.53 -1.85 15.05
C GLN A 123 -7.78 -3.09 15.90
N PHE A 124 -7.31 -3.06 17.12
CA PHE A 124 -7.63 -4.05 18.14
C PHE A 124 -8.62 -3.47 19.14
N MET A 125 -9.63 -4.26 19.47
CA MET A 125 -10.49 -4.04 20.63
C MET A 125 -10.31 -5.26 21.55
N ILE A 126 -9.73 -5.03 22.73
CA ILE A 126 -9.36 -6.09 23.67
C ILE A 126 -10.24 -5.96 24.92
N PHE A 127 -11.01 -7.01 25.19
CA PHE A 127 -11.92 -7.13 26.33
C PHE A 127 -11.30 -8.08 27.33
N SER A 128 -10.83 -7.55 28.46
CA SER A 128 -10.22 -8.35 29.51
C SER A 128 -10.40 -7.72 30.88
N LYS A 129 -10.54 -8.54 31.91
CA LYS A 129 -10.51 -8.09 33.30
C LYS A 129 -9.11 -7.61 33.71
N LYS A 130 -8.05 -8.12 33.02
CA LYS A 130 -6.64 -7.73 33.24
C LYS A 130 -6.18 -6.62 32.28
N HIS A 131 -7.12 -5.73 31.92
CA HIS A 131 -6.86 -4.67 30.94
C HIS A 131 -5.62 -3.82 31.26
N GLN A 132 -5.35 -3.56 32.53
CA GLN A 132 -4.23 -2.71 32.94
C GLN A 132 -2.87 -3.40 32.78
N GLU A 133 -2.80 -4.70 33.10
CA GLU A 133 -1.59 -5.50 32.88
C GLU A 133 -1.28 -5.63 31.39
N ILE A 134 -2.30 -5.91 30.56
CA ILE A 134 -2.18 -6.01 29.12
C ILE A 134 -1.74 -4.67 28.53
N ALA A 135 -2.37 -3.55 28.94
CA ALA A 135 -2.03 -2.22 28.46
C ALA A 135 -0.56 -1.87 28.77
N ASN A 136 -0.12 -2.11 30.01
CA ASN A 136 1.26 -1.83 30.42
C ASN A 136 2.28 -2.68 29.66
N ALA A 137 1.97 -3.96 29.40
CA ALA A 137 2.86 -4.85 28.67
C ALA A 137 2.97 -4.45 27.19
N ILE A 138 1.85 -4.17 26.53
CA ILE A 138 1.84 -3.70 25.14
C ILE A 138 2.61 -2.38 25.02
N ALA A 139 2.35 -1.41 25.90
CA ALA A 139 3.04 -0.12 25.90
C ALA A 139 4.57 -0.28 26.05
N LYS A 140 5.01 -1.25 26.87
CA LYS A 140 6.44 -1.51 27.10
C LYS A 140 7.11 -2.23 25.94
N GLU A 141 6.43 -3.17 25.30
CA GLU A 141 7.01 -4.02 24.25
C GLU A 141 6.90 -3.39 22.86
N THR A 142 5.82 -2.67 22.58
CA THR A 142 5.53 -2.18 21.22
C THR A 142 5.56 -0.66 21.07
N GLU A 143 5.76 0.08 22.17
CA GLU A 143 5.75 1.56 22.21
C GLU A 143 4.46 2.19 21.64
N HIS A 144 3.39 1.41 21.49
CA HIS A 144 2.11 1.92 21.01
C HIS A 144 1.32 2.60 22.11
N THR A 145 0.69 3.72 21.76
CA THR A 145 -0.33 4.36 22.61
C THR A 145 -1.67 3.66 22.42
N MET A 146 -2.46 3.60 23.47
CA MET A 146 -3.77 2.97 23.45
C MET A 146 -4.79 3.78 24.24
N THR A 147 -6.04 3.64 23.91
CA THR A 147 -7.16 4.27 24.60
C THR A 147 -7.96 3.21 25.34
N ILE A 148 -8.26 3.48 26.62
CA ILE A 148 -9.17 2.63 27.39
C ILE A 148 -10.57 3.24 27.30
N LEU A 149 -11.51 2.45 26.79
CA LEU A 149 -12.92 2.82 26.71
C LEU A 149 -13.68 2.18 27.87
N ASP A 150 -14.46 2.97 28.58
CA ASP A 150 -15.35 2.49 29.62
C ASP A 150 -16.69 2.07 29.01
N GLY A 151 -17.15 0.88 29.38
CA GLY A 151 -18.42 0.32 28.92
C GLY A 151 -19.09 -0.52 30.00
N HIS A 152 -20.27 -1.03 29.70
CA HIS A 152 -21.03 -1.93 30.57
C HIS A 152 -21.52 -3.13 29.75
N GLY A 153 -21.43 -4.30 30.33
CA GLY A 153 -22.04 -5.50 29.76
C GLY A 153 -23.55 -5.32 29.70
N TRP A 154 -24.15 -5.41 28.52
CA TRP A 154 -25.61 -5.25 28.37
C TRP A 154 -26.41 -6.21 29.24
N TYR A 155 -25.99 -7.48 29.31
CA TYR A 155 -26.71 -8.51 30.02
C TYR A 155 -26.41 -8.55 31.53
N SER A 156 -25.12 -8.41 31.91
CA SER A 156 -24.69 -8.48 33.30
C SER A 156 -24.75 -7.14 34.04
N GLY A 157 -24.75 -6.01 33.32
CA GLY A 157 -24.60 -4.68 33.90
C GLY A 157 -23.20 -4.36 34.45
N ASP A 158 -22.28 -5.33 34.39
CA ASP A 158 -20.93 -5.16 34.94
C ASP A 158 -20.11 -4.13 34.14
N PRO A 159 -19.28 -3.33 34.82
CA PRO A 159 -18.37 -2.41 34.14
C PRO A 159 -17.28 -3.18 33.41
N ILE A 160 -17.09 -2.86 32.15
CA ILE A 160 -16.08 -3.46 31.27
C ILE A 160 -15.17 -2.34 30.75
N LYS A 161 -13.85 -2.58 30.79
CA LYS A 161 -12.86 -1.71 30.15
C LYS A 161 -12.33 -2.38 28.89
N VAL A 162 -12.41 -1.64 27.78
CA VAL A 162 -11.98 -2.12 26.47
C VAL A 162 -10.74 -1.34 26.05
N ILE A 163 -9.65 -2.04 25.77
CA ILE A 163 -8.45 -1.42 25.20
C ILE A 163 -8.66 -1.28 23.70
N CYS A 164 -8.57 -0.05 23.20
CA CYS A 164 -8.56 0.27 21.78
C CYS A 164 -7.14 0.65 21.36
N LEU A 165 -6.58 -0.10 20.42
CA LEU A 165 -5.21 0.03 19.94
C LEU A 165 -5.18 0.04 18.42
N MET A 166 -4.40 0.96 17.84
CA MET A 166 -4.07 0.96 16.40
C MET A 166 -2.63 0.49 16.22
N ALA A 167 -2.40 -0.46 15.33
CA ALA A 167 -1.08 -1.00 15.05
C ALA A 167 -0.92 -1.34 13.56
N LYS A 168 0.31 -1.56 13.10
CA LYS A 168 0.56 -2.09 11.77
C LYS A 168 0.25 -3.59 11.76
N LYS A 169 -0.30 -4.09 10.67
CA LYS A 169 -0.70 -5.51 10.54
C LYS A 169 0.45 -6.48 10.85
N ARG A 170 1.68 -6.13 10.52
CA ARG A 170 2.88 -6.95 10.80
C ARG A 170 3.13 -7.16 12.31
N GLU A 171 2.69 -6.24 13.14
CA GLU A 171 2.88 -6.25 14.60
C GLU A 171 1.79 -7.07 15.31
N SER A 172 0.74 -7.47 14.58
CA SER A 172 -0.40 -8.19 15.16
C SER A 172 -0.02 -9.46 15.91
N VAL A 173 0.94 -10.22 15.38
CA VAL A 173 1.36 -11.49 16.00
C VAL A 173 2.00 -11.25 17.38
N GLU A 174 2.78 -10.20 17.51
CA GLU A 174 3.43 -9.83 18.76
C GLU A 174 2.39 -9.38 19.79
N ILE A 175 1.48 -8.51 19.37
CA ILE A 175 0.36 -8.05 20.23
C ILE A 175 -0.48 -9.24 20.73
N PHE A 176 -0.82 -10.21 19.86
CA PHE A 176 -1.53 -11.40 20.27
C PHE A 176 -0.75 -12.26 21.27
N ARG A 177 0.58 -12.36 21.13
CA ARG A 177 1.42 -13.07 22.09
C ARG A 177 1.37 -12.43 23.47
N VAL A 178 1.49 -11.11 23.53
CA VAL A 178 1.41 -10.35 24.78
C VAL A 178 0.08 -10.57 25.46
N ILE A 179 -1.03 -10.40 24.73
CA ILE A 179 -2.38 -10.61 25.27
C ILE A 179 -2.54 -12.02 25.83
N LYS A 180 -2.17 -13.03 25.04
CA LYS A 180 -2.32 -14.44 25.41
C LYS A 180 -1.45 -14.85 26.61
N SER A 181 -0.28 -14.23 26.79
CA SER A 181 0.60 -14.51 27.93
C SER A 181 0.02 -14.03 29.26
N ILE A 182 -0.78 -12.94 29.22
CA ILE A 182 -1.34 -12.31 30.42
C ILE A 182 -2.75 -12.85 30.72
N ASP A 183 -3.59 -12.90 29.68
CA ASP A 183 -4.96 -13.40 29.79
C ASP A 183 -5.33 -14.30 28.60
N PRO A 184 -5.18 -15.63 28.74
CA PRO A 184 -5.56 -16.57 27.69
C PRO A 184 -7.06 -16.54 27.33
N ASN A 185 -7.91 -16.00 28.22
CA ASN A 185 -9.36 -15.91 28.03
C ASN A 185 -9.81 -14.52 27.55
N ALA A 186 -8.89 -13.60 27.25
CA ALA A 186 -9.23 -12.30 26.70
C ALA A 186 -9.98 -12.44 25.38
N PHE A 187 -11.09 -11.69 25.23
CA PHE A 187 -11.76 -11.57 23.95
C PHE A 187 -11.13 -10.44 23.15
N VAL A 188 -10.66 -10.77 21.94
CA VAL A 188 -9.96 -9.81 21.07
C VAL A 188 -10.66 -9.75 19.72
N SER A 189 -11.10 -8.56 19.33
CA SER A 189 -11.57 -8.26 17.99
C SER A 189 -10.48 -7.48 17.24
N GLN A 190 -10.11 -7.99 16.05
CA GLN A 190 -9.19 -7.32 15.14
C GLN A 190 -9.93 -6.96 13.86
N SER A 191 -9.86 -5.69 13.45
CA SER A 191 -10.41 -5.21 12.19
C SER A 191 -9.33 -4.50 11.37
N SER A 192 -9.38 -4.67 10.04
CA SER A 192 -8.51 -3.92 9.12
C SER A 192 -9.03 -2.49 8.98
N VAL A 193 -8.11 -1.51 9.07
CA VAL A 193 -8.41 -0.09 8.89
C VAL A 193 -7.78 0.37 7.59
N GLN A 194 -8.57 1.00 6.71
CA GLN A 194 -8.10 1.43 5.38
C GLN A 194 -7.13 2.61 5.42
N GLY A 195 -7.12 3.39 6.51
CA GLY A 195 -6.19 4.50 6.68
C GLY A 195 -6.14 4.95 8.13
N VAL A 196 -4.94 5.05 8.66
CA VAL A 196 -4.67 5.67 9.95
C VAL A 196 -3.70 6.81 9.68
N PHE A 197 -4.08 8.01 10.08
CA PHE A 197 -3.31 9.22 9.82
C PHE A 197 -2.99 9.91 11.15
N GLY A 198 -1.80 10.50 11.24
CA GLY A 198 -1.35 11.22 12.42
C GLY A 198 -0.08 10.64 13.01
N GLU A 199 0.17 10.90 14.28
CA GLU A 199 1.41 10.50 14.97
C GLU A 199 1.63 8.98 14.93
N GLY A 200 2.79 8.56 14.43
CA GLY A 200 3.17 7.14 14.25
C GLY A 200 2.65 6.46 13.00
N PHE A 201 1.79 7.15 12.21
CA PHE A 201 1.20 6.65 10.96
C PHE A 201 1.40 7.63 9.79
N ASP A 202 0.70 7.42 8.70
CA ASP A 202 0.84 8.26 7.50
C ASP A 202 0.44 9.73 7.77
N PRO A 203 1.20 10.72 7.24
CA PRO A 203 0.86 12.12 7.41
C PRO A 203 -0.41 12.51 6.67
N ILE A 204 -1.21 13.41 7.26
CA ILE A 204 -2.40 13.98 6.61
C ILE A 204 -1.94 14.91 5.49
N LYS A 205 -2.16 14.52 4.22
CA LYS A 205 -1.74 15.29 3.02
C LYS A 205 -2.68 16.44 2.63
N VAL A 206 -3.71 16.75 3.43
CA VAL A 206 -4.65 17.82 3.12
C VAL A 206 -3.99 19.17 3.33
N LYS A 207 -3.86 19.97 2.27
CA LYS A 207 -3.44 21.37 2.36
C LYS A 207 -4.56 22.18 2.99
N VAL A 208 -4.44 22.51 4.27
CA VAL A 208 -5.28 23.55 4.89
C VAL A 208 -4.93 24.87 4.19
N LYS A 209 -5.89 25.50 3.52
CA LYS A 209 -5.70 26.85 2.98
C LYS A 209 -5.60 27.80 4.17
N ALA A 210 -4.39 28.06 4.63
CA ALA A 210 -4.10 28.96 5.75
C ALA A 210 -4.84 30.31 5.64
N GLN A 211 -4.97 30.82 4.42
CA GLN A 211 -5.72 32.05 4.11
C GLN A 211 -7.23 31.99 4.42
N LYS A 212 -7.86 30.80 4.44
CA LYS A 212 -9.29 30.69 4.76
C LYS A 212 -9.53 30.70 6.26
N LEU A 213 -8.64 30.06 7.01
CA LEU A 213 -8.67 30.07 8.47
C LEU A 213 -8.37 31.45 9.05
N GLU A 214 -7.38 32.16 8.51
CA GLU A 214 -7.08 33.53 8.93
C GLU A 214 -8.26 34.49 8.68
N LYS A 215 -8.95 34.35 7.55
CA LYS A 215 -10.16 35.16 7.27
C LYS A 215 -11.34 34.82 8.17
N GLU A 216 -11.49 33.55 8.54
CA GLU A 216 -12.54 33.11 9.46
C GLU A 216 -12.25 33.53 10.90
N MET A 217 -11.01 33.43 11.36
CA MET A 217 -10.59 33.91 12.68
C MET A 217 -10.67 35.43 12.81
N LYS A 218 -10.30 36.20 11.77
CA LYS A 218 -10.50 37.66 11.75
C LYS A 218 -11.97 38.07 11.79
N LYS A 219 -12.85 37.36 11.09
CA LYS A 219 -14.28 37.58 11.15
C LYS A 219 -14.89 37.25 12.51
N GLN A 220 -14.35 36.24 13.22
CA GLN A 220 -14.83 35.92 14.57
C GLN A 220 -14.35 36.92 15.60
N GLN A 221 -13.19 37.55 15.41
CA GLN A 221 -12.67 38.62 16.28
C GLN A 221 -13.37 39.98 16.04
N GLU A 222 -13.87 40.24 14.82
CA GLU A 222 -14.63 41.46 14.54
C GLU A 222 -16.08 41.39 15.01
N ASN A 223 -16.61 40.20 15.27
CA ASN A 223 -18.01 40.00 15.72
C ASN A 223 -18.11 39.68 17.23
N ALA A 224 -17.01 39.75 17.98
CA ALA A 224 -16.93 39.56 19.44
C ALA A 224 -16.60 40.89 20.14
#